data_c44429202332cee1f6d205894c32a64a
#
_entry.id   c44429202332cee1f6d205894c32a64a
#
_cell.length_a   1.000
_cell.length_b   1.000
_cell.length_c   1.000
_cell.angle_alpha   90.00
_cell.angle_beta   90.00
_cell.angle_gamma   90.00
#
_symmetry.space_group_name_H-M   'P 1'
#
loop_
_entity.id
_entity.type
_entity.pdbx_description
1 polymer ?
#
loop_
_entity_poly.entity_id
_entity_poly.type
_entity_poly.pdbx_seq_one_letter_code
_entity_poly.pdbx_strand_id
1 'polypeptide(L)'
;MVALTTIWQFLLLIAMAAQLAQGHDTLVGFYSYTCLEVESIMKETITDHFNSNPTIAPGLLRMHFHDYFVSGCNASILITGSSTERIVGPNSLLRGYEVVDDAKTRLEAACLRVVSCADILALVTHDSVLLVCIYT
;
A
#
# COMPACT_ATOMS: atom_id res chain seq x y z
N MET A 1 16.74 -38.87 -27.13
CA MET A 1 17.32 -37.53 -27.24
C MET A 1 16.27 -36.43 -27.20
N VAL A 2 15.12 -36.54 -27.86
CA VAL A 2 14.06 -35.51 -27.88
C VAL A 2 13.47 -35.22 -26.49
N ALA A 3 13.29 -36.22 -25.64
CA ALA A 3 12.74 -36.04 -24.29
C ALA A 3 13.64 -35.25 -23.33
N LEU A 4 14.96 -35.38 -23.47
CA LEU A 4 15.92 -34.59 -22.66
C LEU A 4 15.90 -33.09 -23.07
N THR A 5 15.81 -32.80 -24.35
CA THR A 5 15.77 -31.40 -24.83
C THR A 5 14.48 -30.69 -24.42
N THR A 6 13.35 -31.39 -24.41
CA THR A 6 12.08 -30.83 -23.93
C THR A 6 12.11 -30.54 -22.43
N ILE A 7 12.67 -31.43 -21.62
CA ILE A 7 12.84 -31.23 -20.17
C ILE A 7 13.71 -30.00 -19.89
N TRP A 8 14.83 -29.83 -20.60
CA TRP A 8 15.70 -28.66 -20.47
C TRP A 8 15.00 -27.35 -20.84
N GLN A 9 14.18 -27.35 -21.90
CA GLN A 9 13.40 -26.18 -22.30
C GLN A 9 12.35 -25.81 -21.24
N PHE A 10 11.66 -26.78 -20.65
CA PHE A 10 10.73 -26.52 -19.56
C PHE A 10 11.41 -25.97 -18.30
N LEU A 11 12.58 -26.51 -17.93
CA LEU A 11 13.36 -26.02 -16.80
C LEU A 11 13.86 -24.58 -17.01
N LEU A 12 14.27 -24.25 -18.22
CA LEU A 12 14.67 -22.87 -18.58
C LEU A 12 13.49 -21.91 -18.53
N LEU A 13 12.31 -22.30 -19.01
CA LEU A 13 11.11 -21.48 -18.94
C LEU A 13 10.65 -21.25 -17.49
N ILE A 14 10.72 -22.27 -16.64
CA ILE A 14 10.41 -22.15 -15.20
C ILE A 14 11.42 -21.24 -14.51
N ALA A 15 12.71 -21.37 -14.82
CA ALA A 15 13.76 -20.52 -14.25
C ALA A 15 13.59 -19.05 -14.67
N MET A 16 13.21 -18.79 -15.92
CA MET A 16 12.92 -17.44 -16.40
C MET A 16 11.64 -16.86 -15.76
N ALA A 17 10.61 -17.65 -15.61
CA ALA A 17 9.37 -17.25 -14.95
C ALA A 17 9.59 -16.93 -13.45
N ALA A 18 10.46 -17.68 -12.77
CA ALA A 18 10.81 -17.45 -11.38
C ALA A 18 11.60 -16.14 -11.18
N GLN A 19 12.37 -15.69 -12.16
CA GLN A 19 13.06 -14.39 -12.10
C GLN A 19 12.11 -13.20 -12.30
N LEU A 20 11.01 -13.39 -13.05
CA LEU A 20 9.98 -12.36 -13.24
C LEU A 20 9.06 -12.22 -12.01
N ALA A 21 9.05 -13.20 -11.12
CA ALA A 21 8.25 -13.22 -9.90
C ALA A 21 8.99 -12.70 -8.66
N GLN A 22 10.13 -12.05 -8.82
CA GLN A 22 10.79 -11.35 -7.71
C GLN A 22 9.95 -10.11 -7.36
N GLY A 23 9.10 -10.25 -6.33
CA GLY A 23 8.48 -9.12 -5.68
C GLY A 23 9.59 -8.19 -5.18
N HIS A 24 9.50 -6.91 -5.53
CA HIS A 24 10.39 -5.93 -4.93
C HIS A 24 10.03 -5.82 -3.45
N ASP A 25 11.01 -6.12 -2.59
CA ASP A 25 10.86 -5.90 -1.15
C ASP A 25 10.51 -4.43 -0.87
N THR A 26 9.65 -4.20 0.10
CA THR A 26 9.41 -2.87 0.62
C THR A 26 10.73 -2.33 1.18
N LEU A 27 11.29 -1.34 0.51
CA LEU A 27 12.57 -0.78 0.89
C LEU A 27 12.35 0.37 1.88
N VAL A 28 12.76 0.17 3.13
CA VAL A 28 12.79 1.26 4.12
C VAL A 28 13.69 2.37 3.59
N GLY A 29 13.22 3.62 3.65
CA GLY A 29 13.95 4.78 3.12
C GLY A 29 13.94 4.88 1.59
N PHE A 30 13.00 4.23 0.89
CA PHE A 30 12.86 4.34 -0.57
C PHE A 30 12.82 5.80 -1.05
N TYR A 31 12.17 6.67 -0.30
CA TYR A 31 12.02 8.08 -0.61
C TYR A 31 13.15 8.98 -0.09
N SER A 32 14.18 8.44 0.56
CA SER A 32 15.24 9.21 1.22
C SER A 32 15.98 10.21 0.31
N TYR A 33 15.97 9.99 -1.00
CA TYR A 33 16.60 10.90 -1.99
C TYR A 33 15.63 11.83 -2.70
N THR A 34 14.34 11.48 -2.70
CA THR A 34 13.31 12.22 -3.47
C THR A 34 12.38 13.02 -2.57
N CYS A 35 12.16 12.57 -1.34
CA CYS A 35 11.34 13.23 -0.33
C CYS A 35 11.72 12.74 1.08
N LEU A 36 12.67 13.40 1.72
CA LEU A 36 13.20 13.05 3.05
C LEU A 36 12.13 13.01 4.14
N GLU A 37 11.06 13.77 3.97
CA GLU A 37 10.03 13.99 5.00
C GLU A 37 8.90 12.96 4.96
N VAL A 38 8.90 12.02 4.00
CA VAL A 38 7.78 11.05 3.83
C VAL A 38 7.48 10.33 5.14
N GLU A 39 8.48 9.69 5.72
CA GLU A 39 8.29 8.86 6.92
C GLU A 39 7.84 9.69 8.13
N SER A 40 8.36 10.91 8.30
CA SER A 40 7.94 11.81 9.39
C SER A 40 6.51 12.31 9.20
N ILE A 41 6.14 12.73 7.99
CA ILE A 41 4.79 13.19 7.65
C ILE A 41 3.79 12.04 7.87
N MET A 42 4.11 10.85 7.41
CA MET A 42 3.25 9.68 7.57
C MET A 42 3.01 9.36 9.04
N LYS A 43 4.09 9.25 9.81
CA LYS A 43 4.03 8.98 11.25
C LYS A 43 3.21 10.03 12.01
N GLU A 44 3.43 11.31 11.73
CA GLU A 44 2.67 12.40 12.34
C GLU A 44 1.18 12.29 12.01
N THR A 45 0.85 12.16 10.72
CA THR A 45 -0.53 12.05 10.25
C THR A 45 -1.25 10.90 10.93
N ILE A 46 -0.65 9.70 10.95
CA ILE A 46 -1.26 8.54 11.60
C ILE A 46 -1.41 8.74 13.11
N THR A 47 -0.42 9.33 13.77
CA THR A 47 -0.47 9.59 15.20
C THR A 47 -1.63 10.54 15.55
N ASP A 48 -1.81 11.60 14.78
CA ASP A 48 -2.91 12.58 14.98
C ASP A 48 -4.28 11.90 14.86
N HIS A 49 -4.47 11.12 13.80
CA HIS A 49 -5.73 10.40 13.59
C HIS A 49 -5.96 9.29 14.60
N PHE A 50 -4.93 8.55 14.98
CA PHE A 50 -5.01 7.48 15.98
C PHE A 50 -5.35 8.03 17.38
N ASN A 51 -4.74 9.13 17.77
CA ASN A 51 -5.05 9.79 19.05
C ASN A 51 -6.51 10.27 19.11
N SER A 52 -7.04 10.72 17.98
CA SER A 52 -8.44 11.13 17.87
C SER A 52 -9.40 9.94 17.83
N ASN A 53 -9.02 8.87 17.18
CA ASN A 53 -9.83 7.67 17.00
C ASN A 53 -8.97 6.41 16.81
N PRO A 54 -8.66 5.66 17.89
CA PRO A 54 -7.85 4.45 17.79
C PRO A 54 -8.43 3.34 16.90
N THR A 55 -9.74 3.39 16.59
CA THR A 55 -10.39 2.41 15.71
C THR A 55 -10.01 2.58 14.24
N ILE A 56 -9.25 3.63 13.90
CA ILE A 56 -8.79 3.86 12.55
C ILE A 56 -7.77 2.80 12.08
N ALA A 57 -6.93 2.30 12.99
CA ALA A 57 -5.88 1.33 12.64
C ALA A 57 -6.45 0.04 12.03
N PRO A 58 -7.42 -0.68 12.65
CA PRO A 58 -8.04 -1.82 12.00
C PRO A 58 -8.80 -1.45 10.72
N GLY A 59 -9.28 -0.21 10.61
CA GLY A 59 -9.92 0.31 9.39
C GLY A 59 -8.95 0.40 8.22
N LEU A 60 -7.77 0.97 8.44
CA LEU A 60 -6.71 1.09 7.44
C LEU A 60 -6.15 -0.28 7.03
N LEU A 61 -5.93 -1.18 7.98
CA LEU A 61 -5.51 -2.54 7.68
C LEU A 61 -6.53 -3.27 6.80
N ARG A 62 -7.82 -3.12 7.11
CA ARG A 62 -8.90 -3.69 6.29
C ARG A 62 -8.96 -3.06 4.90
N MET A 63 -8.77 -1.74 4.78
CA MET A 63 -8.75 -1.05 3.49
C MET A 63 -7.60 -1.56 2.61
N HIS A 64 -6.39 -1.67 3.16
CA HIS A 64 -5.23 -2.21 2.45
C HIS A 64 -5.44 -3.67 2.02
N PHE A 65 -6.06 -4.49 2.87
CA PHE A 65 -6.42 -5.86 2.54
C PHE A 65 -7.40 -5.94 1.35
N HIS A 66 -8.41 -5.07 1.31
CA HIS A 66 -9.37 -5.02 0.21
C HIS A 66 -8.71 -4.57 -1.10
N ASP A 67 -7.81 -3.57 -1.07
CA ASP A 67 -7.05 -3.14 -2.24
C ASP A 67 -6.15 -4.27 -2.78
N TYR A 68 -5.46 -4.99 -1.88
CA TYR A 68 -4.59 -6.10 -2.25
C TYR A 68 -5.34 -7.26 -2.92
N PHE A 69 -6.51 -7.64 -2.37
CA PHE A 69 -7.18 -8.89 -2.71
C PHE A 69 -7.85 -8.89 -4.08
N VAL A 70 -8.24 -7.74 -4.61
CA VAL A 70 -8.99 -7.63 -5.87
C VAL A 70 -8.08 -7.42 -7.06
N SER A 71 -7.20 -6.44 -7.01
CA SER A 71 -6.37 -6.03 -8.16
C SER A 71 -4.90 -5.83 -7.82
N GLY A 72 -4.50 -6.10 -6.57
CA GLY A 72 -3.11 -6.06 -6.10
C GLY A 72 -2.57 -4.64 -5.89
N CYS A 73 -2.61 -4.09 -4.70
CA CYS A 73 -1.90 -2.89 -4.21
C CYS A 73 -1.76 -1.72 -5.22
N ASN A 74 -2.81 -1.41 -5.97
CA ASN A 74 -2.80 -0.33 -6.96
C ASN A 74 -3.55 0.93 -6.51
N ALA A 75 -4.11 0.90 -5.29
CA ALA A 75 -4.92 1.95 -4.69
C ALA A 75 -6.21 2.31 -5.48
N SER A 76 -6.72 1.40 -6.30
CA SER A 76 -7.98 1.60 -7.04
C SER A 76 -9.17 1.86 -6.12
N ILE A 77 -9.13 1.33 -4.92
CA ILE A 77 -10.13 1.54 -3.86
C ILE A 77 -10.25 3.01 -3.42
N LEU A 78 -9.26 3.84 -3.68
CA LEU A 78 -9.26 5.27 -3.35
C LEU A 78 -9.95 6.12 -4.41
N ILE A 79 -10.19 5.58 -5.61
CA ILE A 79 -10.80 6.32 -6.71
C ILE A 79 -12.26 6.61 -6.39
N THR A 80 -12.65 7.88 -6.50
CA THR A 80 -14.02 8.35 -6.30
C THR A 80 -14.79 8.41 -7.62
N GLY A 81 -16.08 8.05 -7.59
CA GLY A 81 -16.95 8.13 -8.76
C GLY A 81 -18.12 7.15 -8.69
N SER A 82 -19.07 7.26 -9.64
CA SER A 82 -20.30 6.46 -9.65
C SER A 82 -20.14 5.00 -10.06
N SER A 83 -18.97 4.62 -10.60
CA SER A 83 -18.70 3.26 -11.06
C SER A 83 -17.34 2.78 -10.57
N THR A 84 -16.92 3.23 -9.39
CA THR A 84 -15.62 2.91 -8.83
C THR A 84 -15.70 1.78 -7.82
N GLU A 85 -14.59 1.13 -7.56
CA GLU A 85 -14.45 0.05 -6.59
C GLU A 85 -14.85 0.49 -5.17
N ARG A 86 -14.60 1.76 -4.82
CA ARG A 86 -14.92 2.36 -3.52
C ARG A 86 -16.39 2.21 -3.11
N ILE A 87 -17.34 2.27 -4.07
CA ILE A 87 -18.78 2.24 -3.79
C ILE A 87 -19.40 0.84 -3.85
N VAL A 88 -18.66 -0.18 -4.26
CA VAL A 88 -19.13 -1.56 -4.30
C VAL A 88 -19.39 -2.06 -2.88
N GLY A 89 -20.46 -2.83 -2.69
CA GLY A 89 -20.99 -3.23 -1.39
C GLY A 89 -19.97 -3.60 -0.31
N PRO A 90 -18.99 -4.50 -0.54
CA PRO A 90 -17.97 -4.82 0.46
C PRO A 90 -17.10 -3.64 0.89
N ASN A 91 -16.89 -2.65 0.01
CA ASN A 91 -16.03 -1.50 0.21
C ASN A 91 -16.72 -0.29 0.79
N SER A 92 -18.07 -0.24 0.72
CA SER A 92 -18.87 0.88 1.23
C SER A 92 -18.78 1.11 2.74
N LEU A 93 -18.31 0.09 3.49
CA LEU A 93 -18.14 0.15 4.95
C LEU A 93 -16.67 0.33 5.37
N LEU A 94 -15.75 0.55 4.44
CA LEU A 94 -14.36 0.82 4.76
C LEU A 94 -14.19 2.19 5.41
N ARG A 95 -13.20 2.27 6.31
CA ARG A 95 -12.87 3.47 7.07
C ARG A 95 -11.40 3.81 6.88
N GLY A 96 -11.05 5.10 7.01
CA GLY A 96 -9.67 5.57 6.92
C GLY A 96 -9.37 6.32 5.63
N TYR A 97 -10.34 6.55 4.78
CA TYR A 97 -10.16 7.37 3.58
C TYR A 97 -9.67 8.77 3.92
N GLU A 98 -10.21 9.36 5.00
CA GLU A 98 -9.81 10.67 5.51
C GLU A 98 -8.33 10.73 5.92
N VAL A 99 -7.78 9.63 6.44
CA VAL A 99 -6.36 9.54 6.80
C VAL A 99 -5.49 9.53 5.56
N VAL A 100 -5.89 8.76 4.55
CA VAL A 100 -5.15 8.69 3.28
C VAL A 100 -5.20 10.05 2.56
N ASP A 101 -6.35 10.72 2.57
CA ASP A 101 -6.52 12.03 1.94
C ASP A 101 -5.69 13.11 2.65
N ASP A 102 -5.62 13.10 4.00
CA ASP A 102 -4.78 14.00 4.78
C ASP A 102 -3.29 13.74 4.54
N ALA A 103 -2.87 12.47 4.59
CA ALA A 103 -1.51 12.07 4.27
C ALA A 103 -1.11 12.53 2.86
N LYS A 104 -1.97 12.31 1.87
CA LYS A 104 -1.74 12.77 0.49
C LYS A 104 -1.59 14.28 0.43
N THR A 105 -2.44 15.02 1.12
CA THR A 105 -2.39 16.49 1.14
C THR A 105 -1.10 17.01 1.73
N ARG A 106 -0.66 16.48 2.86
CA ARG A 106 0.59 16.86 3.53
C ARG A 106 1.81 16.51 2.66
N LEU A 107 1.82 15.32 2.06
CA LEU A 107 2.90 14.88 1.17
C LEU A 107 3.00 15.71 -0.11
N GLU A 108 1.87 16.06 -0.73
CA GLU A 108 1.87 16.92 -1.92
C GLU A 108 2.35 18.35 -1.61
N ALA A 109 2.12 18.83 -0.39
CA ALA A 109 2.64 20.12 0.04
C ALA A 109 4.17 20.10 0.25
N ALA A 110 4.73 18.97 0.69
CA ALA A 110 6.17 18.80 0.92
C ALA A 110 6.91 18.38 -0.35
N CYS A 111 6.38 17.39 -1.06
CA CYS A 111 7.04 16.73 -2.19
C CYS A 111 6.03 16.45 -3.31
N LEU A 112 5.72 17.47 -4.08
CA LEU A 112 4.69 17.42 -5.13
C LEU A 112 4.90 16.27 -6.11
N ARG A 113 3.92 15.38 -6.26
CA ARG A 113 3.88 14.26 -7.21
C ARG A 113 4.99 13.22 -7.05
N VAL A 114 5.56 13.08 -5.84
CA VAL A 114 6.62 12.11 -5.58
C VAL A 114 6.05 10.80 -5.07
N VAL A 115 5.08 10.83 -4.13
CA VAL A 115 4.57 9.64 -3.45
C VAL A 115 3.25 9.18 -4.07
N SER A 116 3.19 7.92 -4.52
CA SER A 116 1.99 7.35 -5.11
C SER A 116 0.91 7.09 -4.07
N CYS A 117 -0.36 7.04 -4.51
CA CYS A 117 -1.46 6.66 -3.61
C CYS A 117 -1.34 5.24 -3.07
N ALA A 118 -0.77 4.32 -3.85
CA ALA A 118 -0.52 2.95 -3.43
C ALA A 118 0.51 2.89 -2.28
N ASP A 119 1.59 3.66 -2.42
CA ASP A 119 2.60 3.75 -1.36
C ASP A 119 2.05 4.42 -0.10
N ILE A 120 1.23 5.47 -0.27
CA ILE A 120 0.56 6.11 0.87
C ILE A 120 -0.30 5.11 1.62
N LEU A 121 -1.13 4.32 0.91
CA LEU A 121 -1.99 3.31 1.53
C LEU A 121 -1.17 2.24 2.28
N ALA A 122 -0.07 1.80 1.72
CA ALA A 122 0.83 0.86 2.37
C ALA A 122 1.49 1.48 3.62
N LEU A 123 1.99 2.71 3.53
CA LEU A 123 2.66 3.41 4.63
C LEU A 123 1.70 3.73 5.79
N VAL A 124 0.49 4.26 5.51
CA VAL A 124 -0.50 4.50 6.58
C VAL A 124 -0.88 3.22 7.30
N THR A 125 -0.98 2.12 6.57
CA THR A 125 -1.31 0.82 7.16
C THR A 125 -0.16 0.30 8.02
N HIS A 126 1.06 0.36 7.53
CA HIS A 126 2.26 -0.03 8.26
C HIS A 126 2.38 0.75 9.59
N ASP A 127 2.32 2.07 9.53
CA ASP A 127 2.48 2.91 10.72
C ASP A 127 1.33 2.74 11.71
N SER A 128 0.11 2.50 11.22
CA SER A 128 -1.02 2.22 12.10
C SER A 128 -0.85 0.92 12.90
N VAL A 129 -0.27 -0.11 12.29
CA VAL A 129 0.06 -1.37 12.99
C VAL A 129 1.15 -1.15 14.03
N LEU A 130 2.20 -0.38 13.70
CA LEU A 130 3.26 -0.04 14.66
C LEU A 130 2.71 0.70 15.88
N LEU A 131 1.80 1.67 15.69
CA LEU A 131 1.18 2.39 16.81
C LEU A 131 0.38 1.44 17.70
N VAL A 132 -0.43 0.55 17.15
CA VAL A 132 -1.15 -0.45 17.95
C VAL A 132 -0.18 -1.30 18.76
N CYS A 133 0.92 -1.78 18.19
CA CYS A 133 1.91 -2.59 18.88
C CYS A 133 2.65 -1.83 20.02
N ILE A 134 2.71 -0.50 19.94
CA ILE A 134 3.37 0.32 20.98
C ILE A 134 2.41 0.59 22.15
N TYR A 135 1.11 0.72 21.89
CA TYR A 135 0.09 1.10 22.88
C TYR A 135 -0.62 -0.11 23.53
N THR A 136 -0.34 -1.35 23.10
CA THR A 136 -0.81 -2.60 23.73
C THR A 136 0.26 -3.26 24.56
#